data_6efc8701f26a59a9271bc4e490ee74bc
#
_entry.id   6efc8701f26a59a9271bc4e490ee74bc
#
_cell.length_a   1.000
_cell.length_b   1.000
_cell.length_c   1.000
_cell.angle_alpha   90.00
_cell.angle_beta   90.00
_cell.angle_gamma   90.00
#
_symmetry.space_group_name_H-M   'P 1'
#
loop_
_entity.id
_entity.type
_entity.pdbx_description
1 polymer ?
#
loop_
_entity_poly.entity_id
_entity_poly.type
_entity_poly.pdbx_seq_one_letter_code
_entity_poly.pdbx_strand_id
1 'polypeptide(L)'
;YIHDLEGSVLGISTTKDVTTFVKIRGGVDQYGLARIDGSLNTKDPKKFTDMKVAFDNLELKGYTPYSLEFLGYKIAGGKLFLDLGYKIDQGKLGAANRVVIKQIELGAEKTGGSPWPLRLVVALXEDSDGVIDIDLPIEGDVNNPDFKYGKVVWQVIGNLFTKAVTSPFRLLGSMMGIEXDKLSSINFETGSATLLPPEVEKLDQITAILSKRPKLSLALYGGWDEVGDTRALKEGKLVQAALKRNKNLKIDSTQAMSVELLEVMAEDSLDKKELKELKASYKEQYPEEAAYVRYYSAALIDKLVVXQPLSXAELQXLAQQRSIAIRDYLXKTPGFDKRLLIKENEGVKGEKEEIIPTRLEIVLP
;
A
#
# COMPACT_ATOMS: atom_id res chain seq x y z
N TYR A 1 -7.53 21.28 32.40
CA TYR A 1 -7.42 21.62 33.85
C TYR A 1 -7.17 20.34 34.63
N ILE A 2 -6.04 20.34 35.40
CA ILE A 2 -5.67 19.18 36.26
C ILE A 2 -6.02 19.61 37.72
N HIS A 3 -6.66 18.69 38.45
CA HIS A 3 -7.17 18.98 39.80
C HIS A 3 -7.09 17.74 40.69
N ASP A 4 -7.27 17.95 41.98
CA ASP A 4 -7.30 16.88 42.99
C ASP A 4 -6.05 16.01 42.97
N LEU A 5 -4.88 16.66 42.87
CA LEU A 5 -3.61 15.93 42.84
C LEU A 5 -3.31 15.29 44.20
N GLU A 6 -3.03 13.99 44.15
CA GLU A 6 -2.65 13.22 45.35
C GLU A 6 -1.43 12.37 45.02
N GLY A 7 -0.59 12.14 46.02
CA GLY A 7 0.53 11.24 45.81
C GLY A 7 1.68 11.48 46.74
N SER A 8 2.82 10.94 46.37
CA SER A 8 4.04 11.03 47.16
C SER A 8 5.25 11.24 46.25
N VAL A 9 6.18 12.01 46.78
CA VAL A 9 7.51 12.18 46.18
C VAL A 9 8.51 11.93 47.31
N LEU A 10 9.29 10.88 47.19
CA LEU A 10 10.18 10.42 48.24
C LEU A 10 11.64 10.49 47.81
N GLY A 11 12.49 10.99 48.69
CA GLY A 11 13.94 10.99 48.44
C GLY A 11 14.43 12.15 47.61
N ILE A 12 13.74 13.29 47.61
CA ILE A 12 14.17 14.44 46.83
C ILE A 12 15.51 14.96 47.39
N SER A 13 16.46 15.19 46.45
CA SER A 13 17.72 15.87 46.82
C SER A 13 18.26 16.60 45.58
N THR A 14 18.69 17.81 45.77
CA THR A 14 19.39 18.60 44.75
C THR A 14 20.89 18.57 44.93
N THR A 15 21.35 18.01 46.07
CA THR A 15 22.78 17.97 46.42
C THR A 15 23.34 16.55 46.45
N LYS A 16 22.54 15.55 46.75
CA LYS A 16 22.95 14.14 46.81
C LYS A 16 22.56 13.38 45.55
N ASP A 17 23.41 12.45 45.13
CA ASP A 17 23.20 11.60 43.94
C ASP A 17 22.36 10.39 44.36
N VAL A 18 21.05 10.62 44.57
CA VAL A 18 20.12 9.60 45.06
C VAL A 18 18.91 9.50 44.14
N THR A 19 18.21 8.39 44.23
CA THR A 19 16.99 8.16 43.43
C THR A 19 15.76 8.68 44.18
N THR A 20 14.97 9.49 43.47
CA THR A 20 13.69 10.01 43.97
C THR A 20 12.57 9.15 43.35
N PHE A 21 11.62 8.75 44.19
CA PHE A 21 10.46 7.96 43.74
C PHE A 21 9.22 8.84 43.71
N VAL A 22 8.46 8.76 42.62
CA VAL A 22 7.30 9.61 42.35
C VAL A 22 6.08 8.75 42.10
N LYS A 23 4.97 9.09 42.76
CA LYS A 23 3.69 8.44 42.50
C LYS A 23 2.60 9.49 42.71
N ILE A 24 2.00 9.97 41.61
CA ILE A 24 1.01 11.04 41.64
C ILE A 24 -0.17 10.66 40.76
N ARG A 25 -1.37 11.02 41.17
CA ARG A 25 -2.56 10.92 40.35
C ARG A 25 -3.45 12.14 40.57
N GLY A 26 -4.28 12.46 39.57
CA GLY A 26 -5.19 13.57 39.64
C GLY A 26 -6.26 13.48 38.56
N GLY A 27 -7.29 14.31 38.70
CA GLY A 27 -8.33 14.42 37.68
C GLY A 27 -7.92 15.41 36.60
N VAL A 28 -8.46 15.21 35.41
CA VAL A 28 -8.30 16.10 34.25
C VAL A 28 -9.69 16.48 33.77
N ASP A 29 -10.00 17.75 33.84
CA ASP A 29 -11.33 18.29 33.47
C ASP A 29 -12.43 17.50 34.21
N GLN A 30 -13.51 17.07 33.54
CA GLN A 30 -14.62 16.42 34.22
C GLN A 30 -14.43 14.91 34.38
N TYR A 31 -13.90 14.25 33.36
CA TYR A 31 -13.88 12.78 33.31
C TYR A 31 -12.51 12.14 33.07
N GLY A 32 -11.47 12.96 32.97
CA GLY A 32 -10.13 12.45 32.69
C GLY A 32 -9.35 12.13 33.96
N LEU A 33 -8.33 11.30 33.80
CA LEU A 33 -7.42 10.89 34.89
C LEU A 33 -5.98 11.02 34.40
N ALA A 34 -5.12 11.55 35.27
CA ALA A 34 -3.68 11.61 35.04
C ALA A 34 -2.95 10.81 36.12
N ARG A 35 -1.94 10.03 35.70
CA ARG A 35 -1.11 9.25 36.62
C ARG A 35 0.36 9.42 36.25
N ILE A 36 1.22 9.60 37.26
CA ILE A 36 2.66 9.66 37.10
C ILE A 36 3.28 8.68 38.08
N ASP A 37 4.08 7.72 37.56
CA ASP A 37 4.79 6.75 38.40
C ASP A 37 6.22 6.63 37.89
N GLY A 38 7.16 6.51 38.80
CA GLY A 38 8.52 6.25 38.39
C GLY A 38 9.57 6.72 39.36
N SER A 39 10.77 6.88 38.84
CA SER A 39 11.92 7.28 39.63
C SER A 39 12.89 8.08 38.77
N LEU A 40 13.62 8.97 39.42
CA LEU A 40 14.63 9.77 38.73
C LEU A 40 15.67 10.28 39.72
N ASN A 41 16.79 10.72 39.18
CA ASN A 41 17.82 11.43 39.94
C ASN A 41 17.50 12.92 39.87
N THR A 42 16.99 13.51 40.96
CA THR A 42 16.59 14.91 40.94
C THR A 42 17.76 15.88 40.86
N LYS A 43 18.96 15.47 41.29
CA LYS A 43 20.18 16.26 41.15
C LYS A 43 20.60 16.30 39.66
N ASP A 44 20.45 15.19 38.95
CA ASP A 44 20.84 15.10 37.54
C ASP A 44 19.88 14.16 36.77
N PRO A 45 18.73 14.66 36.33
CA PRO A 45 17.75 13.85 35.60
C PRO A 45 18.28 13.25 34.31
N LYS A 46 19.26 13.88 33.69
CA LYS A 46 19.87 13.32 32.45
C LYS A 46 20.69 12.08 32.73
N LYS A 47 21.15 11.88 33.97
CA LYS A 47 21.89 10.69 34.39
C LYS A 47 20.95 9.50 34.52
N PHE A 48 19.77 9.71 35.14
CA PHE A 48 18.78 8.66 35.33
C PHE A 48 17.37 9.22 35.46
N THR A 49 16.46 8.72 34.60
CA THR A 49 15.03 8.97 34.70
C THR A 49 14.31 7.71 34.17
N ASP A 50 13.33 7.23 34.91
CA ASP A 50 12.46 6.13 34.47
C ASP A 50 11.04 6.46 34.92
N MET A 51 10.30 7.17 34.06
CA MET A 51 8.99 7.72 34.40
C MET A 51 7.93 7.17 33.45
N LYS A 52 6.77 6.85 34.02
CA LYS A 52 5.57 6.50 33.27
C LYS A 52 4.51 7.55 33.56
N VAL A 53 3.95 8.11 32.49
CA VAL A 53 2.86 9.09 32.58
C VAL A 53 1.69 8.54 31.77
N ALA A 54 0.53 8.46 32.40
CA ALA A 54 -0.67 8.00 31.73
C ALA A 54 -1.77 9.04 31.85
N PHE A 55 -2.43 9.28 30.74
CA PHE A 55 -3.67 10.07 30.70
C PHE A 55 -4.78 9.17 30.18
N ASP A 56 -5.85 9.07 30.94
CA ASP A 56 -6.98 8.24 30.57
C ASP A 56 -8.23 9.08 30.34
N ASN A 57 -8.95 8.80 29.28
CA ASN A 57 -10.27 9.33 29.03
C ASN A 57 -10.32 10.86 28.88
N LEU A 58 -9.31 11.44 28.24
CA LEU A 58 -9.30 12.87 27.94
C LEU A 58 -10.31 13.17 26.82
N GLU A 59 -11.04 14.27 26.94
CA GLU A 59 -12.00 14.69 25.93
C GLU A 59 -11.30 15.56 24.89
N LEU A 60 -11.22 15.07 23.65
CA LEU A 60 -10.51 15.75 22.57
C LEU A 60 -11.13 17.09 22.18
N LYS A 61 -12.43 17.23 22.31
CA LYS A 61 -13.15 18.46 21.96
C LYS A 61 -12.54 19.70 22.64
N GLY A 62 -12.06 19.56 23.87
CA GLY A 62 -11.42 20.65 24.62
C GLY A 62 -10.11 21.15 24.05
N TYR A 63 -9.52 20.41 23.11
CA TYR A 63 -8.22 20.75 22.51
C TYR A 63 -8.35 21.37 21.12
N THR A 64 -9.56 21.79 20.71
CA THR A 64 -9.81 22.40 19.40
C THR A 64 -8.90 23.60 19.09
N PRO A 65 -8.61 24.52 20.02
CA PRO A 65 -7.68 25.61 19.67
C PRO A 65 -6.33 25.11 19.17
N TYR A 66 -5.82 24.05 19.80
CA TYR A 66 -4.53 23.45 19.40
C TYR A 66 -4.65 22.71 18.08
N SER A 67 -5.73 21.94 17.87
CA SER A 67 -5.93 21.18 16.64
C SER A 67 -6.12 22.10 15.44
N LEU A 68 -6.79 23.22 15.60
CA LEU A 68 -6.93 24.22 14.52
C LEU A 68 -5.57 24.81 14.15
N GLU A 69 -4.77 25.17 15.17
CA GLU A 69 -3.47 25.80 14.94
C GLU A 69 -2.48 24.84 14.28
N PHE A 70 -2.37 23.62 14.80
CA PHE A 70 -1.31 22.69 14.39
C PHE A 70 -1.73 21.71 13.31
N LEU A 71 -3.01 21.32 13.26
CA LEU A 71 -3.49 20.30 12.32
C LEU A 71 -4.48 20.85 11.28
N GLY A 72 -5.02 22.04 11.51
CA GLY A 72 -5.92 22.69 10.57
C GLY A 72 -7.35 22.18 10.60
N TYR A 73 -7.77 21.49 11.66
CA TYR A 73 -9.13 20.94 11.81
C TYR A 73 -9.63 21.18 13.22
N LYS A 74 -10.93 21.47 13.35
CA LYS A 74 -11.64 21.40 14.63
C LYS A 74 -11.82 19.92 14.98
N ILE A 75 -11.86 19.61 16.27
CA ILE A 75 -12.22 18.28 16.75
C ILE A 75 -13.58 18.38 17.43
N ALA A 76 -14.58 17.73 16.84
CA ALA A 76 -15.96 17.77 17.35
C ALA A 76 -16.21 16.76 18.47
N GLY A 77 -15.41 15.70 18.55
CA GLY A 77 -15.54 14.70 19.60
C GLY A 77 -14.46 13.64 19.56
N GLY A 78 -14.41 12.84 20.59
CA GLY A 78 -13.46 11.75 20.71
C GLY A 78 -12.81 11.72 22.08
N LYS A 79 -12.26 10.56 22.42
CA LYS A 79 -11.54 10.32 23.68
C LYS A 79 -10.10 9.95 23.41
N LEU A 80 -9.19 10.50 24.24
CA LEU A 80 -7.74 10.28 24.10
C LEU A 80 -7.20 9.57 25.33
N PHE A 81 -6.37 8.55 25.06
CA PHE A 81 -5.64 7.80 26.08
C PHE A 81 -4.16 7.81 25.71
N LEU A 82 -3.31 8.22 26.67
CA LEU A 82 -1.87 8.29 26.45
C LEU A 82 -1.15 7.45 27.50
N ASP A 83 -0.26 6.57 27.05
CA ASP A 83 0.69 5.85 27.89
C ASP A 83 2.09 6.26 27.44
N LEU A 84 2.77 7.06 28.26
CA LEU A 84 4.06 7.65 27.91
C LEU A 84 5.13 7.10 28.84
N GLY A 85 6.13 6.42 28.31
CA GLY A 85 7.24 5.92 29.09
C GLY A 85 8.53 6.62 28.68
N TYR A 86 9.23 7.21 29.65
CA TYR A 86 10.47 7.95 29.44
C TYR A 86 11.58 7.29 30.23
N LYS A 87 12.60 6.81 29.55
CA LYS A 87 13.81 6.29 30.18
C LYS A 87 15.02 7.08 29.69
N ILE A 88 15.74 7.66 30.64
CA ILE A 88 17.01 8.29 30.34
C ILE A 88 18.09 7.60 31.19
N ASP A 89 19.13 7.12 30.53
CA ASP A 89 20.28 6.49 31.19
C ASP A 89 21.54 7.08 30.59
N GLN A 90 22.30 7.81 31.43
CA GLN A 90 23.56 8.46 31.02
C GLN A 90 23.36 9.30 29.75
N GLY A 91 22.30 10.08 29.72
CA GLY A 91 21.99 10.99 28.63
C GLY A 91 21.23 10.37 27.45
N LYS A 92 21.07 9.07 27.42
CA LYS A 92 20.38 8.39 26.31
C LYS A 92 18.90 8.23 26.63
N LEU A 93 18.07 8.87 25.83
CA LEU A 93 16.61 8.84 25.97
C LEU A 93 16.01 7.74 25.10
N GLY A 94 15.16 6.93 25.71
CA GLY A 94 14.25 6.06 25.01
C GLY A 94 12.84 6.34 25.50
N ALA A 95 11.96 6.76 24.63
CA ALA A 95 10.56 7.02 24.99
C ALA A 95 9.65 6.10 24.18
N ALA A 96 8.74 5.44 24.91
CA ALA A 96 7.68 4.62 24.32
C ALA A 96 6.36 5.35 24.54
N ASN A 97 5.76 5.83 23.46
CA ASN A 97 4.53 6.62 23.53
C ASN A 97 3.42 5.86 22.80
N ARG A 98 2.41 5.43 23.56
CA ARG A 98 1.23 4.82 22.97
C ARG A 98 0.09 5.82 23.00
N VAL A 99 -0.47 6.09 21.85
CA VAL A 99 -1.59 7.02 21.66
C VAL A 99 -2.80 6.23 21.21
N VAL A 100 -3.88 6.24 22.01
CA VAL A 100 -5.14 5.58 21.65
C VAL A 100 -6.22 6.65 21.58
N ILE A 101 -6.88 6.74 20.43
CA ILE A 101 -7.97 7.69 20.20
C ILE A 101 -9.23 6.88 19.87
N LYS A 102 -10.31 7.13 20.60
CA LYS A 102 -11.58 6.42 20.43
C LYS A 102 -12.65 7.38 19.91
N GLN A 103 -13.34 6.98 18.86
CA GLN A 103 -14.50 7.66 18.31
C GLN A 103 -14.21 9.11 17.95
N ILE A 104 -13.10 9.38 17.25
CA ILE A 104 -12.77 10.73 16.84
C ILE A 104 -13.79 11.27 15.84
N GLU A 105 -14.21 12.50 16.03
CA GLU A 105 -15.07 13.23 15.10
C GLU A 105 -14.34 14.49 14.68
N LEU A 106 -13.96 14.56 13.41
CA LEU A 106 -13.34 15.76 12.85
C LEU A 106 -14.43 16.76 12.50
N GLY A 107 -14.22 18.00 12.93
CA GLY A 107 -15.10 19.10 12.58
C GLY A 107 -14.61 19.84 11.35
N ALA A 108 -14.92 21.14 11.30
CA ALA A 108 -14.60 21.98 10.16
C ALA A 108 -13.10 22.13 9.94
N GLU A 109 -12.69 22.09 8.67
CA GLU A 109 -11.34 22.41 8.27
C GLU A 109 -11.08 23.91 8.39
N LYS A 110 -9.86 24.30 8.74
CA LYS A 110 -9.42 25.69 8.83
C LYS A 110 -9.60 26.39 7.49
N THR A 111 -9.98 27.66 7.51
CA THR A 111 -10.06 28.50 6.30
C THR A 111 -8.71 28.51 5.59
N GLY A 112 -8.72 28.20 4.29
CA GLY A 112 -7.50 28.06 3.52
C GLY A 112 -6.96 26.63 3.45
N GLY A 113 -7.60 25.71 4.17
CA GLY A 113 -7.25 24.30 4.16
C GLY A 113 -6.18 23.92 5.16
N SER A 114 -5.97 22.64 5.31
CA SER A 114 -4.93 22.08 6.19
C SER A 114 -3.76 21.57 5.36
N PRO A 115 -2.51 21.79 5.80
CA PRO A 115 -1.37 21.15 5.16
C PRO A 115 -1.28 19.64 5.43
N TRP A 116 -2.08 19.14 6.36
CA TRP A 116 -2.05 17.74 6.78
C TRP A 116 -3.27 16.98 6.24
N PRO A 117 -3.09 15.80 5.64
CA PRO A 117 -4.23 14.99 5.17
C PRO A 117 -4.87 14.23 6.33
N LEU A 118 -5.44 14.95 7.28
CA LEU A 118 -5.91 14.38 8.54
C LEU A 118 -7.06 13.39 8.34
N ARG A 119 -7.98 13.68 7.39
CA ARG A 119 -9.09 12.77 7.11
C ARG A 119 -8.59 11.43 6.60
N LEU A 120 -7.58 11.44 5.73
CA LEU A 120 -6.96 10.21 5.24
C LEU A 120 -6.26 9.46 6.37
N VAL A 121 -5.50 10.15 7.21
CA VAL A 121 -4.77 9.52 8.31
C VAL A 121 -5.75 8.89 9.31
N VAL A 122 -6.85 9.57 9.62
CA VAL A 122 -7.89 9.03 10.51
C VAL A 122 -8.51 7.77 9.89
N ALA A 123 -8.85 7.81 8.61
CA ALA A 123 -9.43 6.66 7.92
C ALA A 123 -8.47 5.46 7.86
N LEU A 124 -7.22 5.72 7.69
CA LEU A 124 -6.19 4.67 7.73
C LEU A 124 -5.98 4.07 9.11
N UNK A 125 -6.11 4.87 10.00
CA UNK A 125 -5.80 4.46 11.23
C UNK A 125 -6.90 3.96 12.01
N GLU A 126 -8.06 4.28 11.76
CA GLU A 126 -9.23 3.93 12.56
C GLU A 126 -9.72 2.51 12.22
N ASP A 127 -9.85 1.68 13.23
CA ASP A 127 -10.35 0.32 13.03
C ASP A 127 -11.88 0.26 13.02
N SER A 128 -12.44 -0.95 12.90
CA SER A 128 -13.90 -1.17 12.81
C SER A 128 -14.65 -0.80 14.11
N ASP A 129 -13.94 -0.67 15.22
CA ASP A 129 -14.52 -0.25 16.51
C ASP A 129 -14.36 1.25 16.76
N GLY A 130 -13.84 1.99 15.78
CA GLY A 130 -13.62 3.43 15.92
C GLY A 130 -12.39 3.76 16.74
N VAL A 131 -11.40 2.87 16.79
CA VAL A 131 -10.20 3.04 17.63
C VAL A 131 -8.97 3.23 16.74
N ILE A 132 -8.20 4.27 17.05
CA ILE A 132 -6.86 4.50 16.50
C ILE A 132 -5.87 4.16 17.61
N ASP A 133 -4.93 3.25 17.35
CA ASP A 133 -3.94 2.80 18.32
C ASP A 133 -2.57 2.90 17.67
N ILE A 134 -1.77 3.86 18.11
CA ILE A 134 -0.48 4.20 17.47
C ILE A 134 0.64 4.18 18.52
N ASP A 135 1.77 3.58 18.18
CA ASP A 135 3.01 3.65 18.93
C ASP A 135 3.94 4.67 18.27
N LEU A 136 4.42 5.63 19.08
CA LEU A 136 5.35 6.67 18.62
C LEU A 136 6.64 6.58 19.45
N PRO A 137 7.56 5.69 19.06
CA PRO A 137 8.83 5.59 19.78
C PRO A 137 9.74 6.79 19.45
N ILE A 138 10.42 7.30 20.47
CA ILE A 138 11.35 8.42 20.33
C ILE A 138 12.67 8.05 20.99
N GLU A 139 13.77 8.28 20.30
CA GLU A 139 15.11 8.06 20.82
C GLU A 139 15.94 9.34 20.63
N GLY A 140 16.91 9.54 21.51
CA GLY A 140 17.78 10.70 21.39
C GLY A 140 18.84 10.74 22.46
N ASP A 141 19.72 11.74 22.35
CA ASP A 141 20.77 12.02 23.33
C ASP A 141 20.47 13.39 23.95
N VAL A 142 19.99 13.39 25.20
CA VAL A 142 19.62 14.64 25.88
C VAL A 142 20.83 15.45 26.30
N ASN A 143 22.04 14.88 26.23
CA ASN A 143 23.28 15.63 26.46
C ASN A 143 23.70 16.44 25.22
N ASN A 144 23.17 16.13 24.08
CA ASN A 144 23.42 16.90 22.84
C ASN A 144 22.62 18.21 22.92
N PRO A 145 23.31 19.36 22.89
CA PRO A 145 22.59 20.65 23.01
C PRO A 145 21.64 20.94 21.86
N ASP A 146 21.81 20.26 20.73
CA ASP A 146 20.91 20.40 19.57
C ASP A 146 19.65 19.53 19.68
N PHE A 147 19.60 18.62 20.66
CA PHE A 147 18.43 17.76 20.85
C PHE A 147 17.29 18.58 21.44
N LYS A 148 16.14 18.57 20.76
CA LYS A 148 14.91 19.21 21.22
C LYS A 148 13.77 18.21 21.10
N TYR A 149 13.24 17.77 22.22
CA TYR A 149 12.22 16.73 22.30
C TYR A 149 10.99 17.07 21.44
N GLY A 150 10.48 18.30 21.57
CA GLY A 150 9.31 18.73 20.81
C GLY A 150 9.52 18.65 19.30
N LYS A 151 10.71 19.04 18.84
CA LYS A 151 11.04 18.96 17.41
C LYS A 151 11.05 17.51 16.93
N VAL A 152 11.60 16.59 17.74
CA VAL A 152 11.64 15.17 17.40
C VAL A 152 10.23 14.57 17.37
N VAL A 153 9.36 14.94 18.33
CA VAL A 153 7.96 14.51 18.36
C VAL A 153 7.26 14.91 17.05
N TRP A 154 7.38 16.18 16.65
CA TRP A 154 6.74 16.65 15.41
C TRP A 154 7.33 16.00 14.16
N GLN A 155 8.61 15.67 14.18
CA GLN A 155 9.26 14.95 13.07
C GLN A 155 8.67 13.53 12.93
N VAL A 156 8.47 12.83 14.05
CA VAL A 156 7.87 11.49 14.05
C VAL A 156 6.43 11.55 13.54
N ILE A 157 5.66 12.53 14.00
CA ILE A 157 4.27 12.74 13.53
C ILE A 157 4.25 13.06 12.03
N GLY A 158 5.13 13.95 11.59
CA GLY A 158 5.24 14.32 10.17
C GLY A 158 5.59 13.12 9.29
N ASN A 159 6.48 12.25 9.78
CA ASN A 159 6.82 11.02 9.05
C ASN A 159 5.62 10.08 8.91
N LEU A 160 4.78 9.99 9.95
CA LEU A 160 3.54 9.21 9.89
C LEU A 160 2.60 9.74 8.80
N PHE A 161 2.42 11.07 8.75
CA PHE A 161 1.58 11.70 7.70
C PHE A 161 2.16 11.47 6.32
N THR A 162 3.47 11.58 6.17
CA THR A 162 4.14 11.34 4.89
C THR A 162 3.92 9.90 4.41
N LYS A 163 4.05 8.92 5.31
CA LYS A 163 3.80 7.51 4.99
C LYS A 163 2.34 7.28 4.57
N ALA A 164 1.40 7.94 5.24
CA ALA A 164 -0.02 7.81 4.91
C ALA A 164 -0.31 8.24 3.48
N VAL A 165 0.37 9.29 3.01
CA VAL A 165 0.18 9.81 1.65
C VAL A 165 0.95 9.00 0.61
N THR A 166 2.23 8.71 0.87
CA THR A 166 3.12 8.13 -0.14
C THR A 166 3.08 6.61 -0.20
N SER A 167 2.80 5.96 0.92
CA SER A 167 2.84 4.49 1.01
C SER A 167 1.77 3.97 1.96
N PRO A 168 0.47 4.23 1.68
CA PRO A 168 -0.59 3.82 2.62
C PRO A 168 -0.67 2.31 2.82
N PHE A 169 -0.40 1.51 1.79
CA PHE A 169 -0.38 0.05 1.95
C PHE A 169 0.75 -0.40 2.87
N ARG A 170 1.92 0.23 2.77
CA ARG A 170 3.05 -0.10 3.64
C ARG A 170 2.75 0.29 5.09
N LEU A 171 2.13 1.45 5.29
CA LEU A 171 1.73 1.88 6.63
C LEU A 171 0.76 0.88 7.26
N LEU A 172 -0.29 0.51 6.53
CA LEU A 172 -1.30 -0.45 7.01
C LEU A 172 -0.68 -1.84 7.24
N GLY A 173 0.17 -2.27 6.32
CA GLY A 173 0.86 -3.55 6.46
C GLY A 173 1.69 -3.60 7.72
N SER A 174 2.44 -2.53 8.02
CA SER A 174 3.28 -2.48 9.23
C SER A 174 2.44 -2.48 10.51
N MET A 175 1.29 -1.81 10.50
CA MET A 175 0.38 -1.79 11.65
C MET A 175 -0.26 -3.16 11.90
N MET A 176 -0.41 -3.97 10.87
CA MET A 176 -1.07 -5.28 10.94
C MET A 176 -0.09 -6.46 10.93
N GLY A 177 1.22 -6.17 10.93
CA GLY A 177 2.24 -7.20 10.89
C GLY A 177 2.37 -7.91 9.54
N ILE A 178 1.99 -7.24 8.45
CA ILE A 178 2.05 -7.77 7.07
C ILE A 178 3.14 -7.03 6.32
N GLU A 179 3.99 -7.75 5.64
CA GLU A 179 4.97 -7.14 4.74
C GLU A 179 4.30 -6.79 3.41
N UNK A 180 4.04 -5.74 3.22
CA UNK A 180 3.33 -5.38 2.27
C UNK A 180 3.88 -4.66 1.28
N ASP A 181 5.03 -4.76 1.04
CA ASP A 181 5.73 -3.90 0.06
C ASP A 181 5.08 -3.87 -1.32
N LYS A 182 4.31 -4.89 -1.66
CA LYS A 182 3.82 -5.09 -3.03
C LYS A 182 2.29 -5.08 -3.15
N LEU A 183 1.60 -4.57 -2.15
CA LEU A 183 0.12 -4.52 -2.17
C LEU A 183 -0.42 -3.39 -3.06
N SER A 184 0.42 -2.50 -3.56
CA SER A 184 -0.03 -1.37 -4.38
C SER A 184 -0.29 -1.74 -5.84
N SER A 185 -0.04 -2.99 -6.24
CA SER A 185 -0.35 -3.46 -7.58
C SER A 185 -0.65 -4.96 -7.60
N ILE A 186 -1.50 -5.34 -8.55
CA ILE A 186 -1.80 -6.74 -8.86
C ILE A 186 -1.26 -6.99 -10.26
N ASN A 187 -0.44 -8.03 -10.39
CA ASN A 187 0.27 -8.31 -11.62
C ASN A 187 -0.46 -9.34 -12.47
N PHE A 188 -0.47 -9.10 -13.77
CA PHE A 188 -1.06 -10.02 -14.76
C PHE A 188 -0.02 -10.38 -15.81
N GLU A 189 -0.16 -11.55 -16.40
CA GLU A 189 0.66 -11.91 -17.55
C GLU A 189 0.17 -11.15 -18.79
N THR A 190 1.05 -10.94 -19.75
CA THR A 190 0.69 -10.29 -21.01
C THR A 190 -0.49 -11.01 -21.66
N GLY A 191 -1.44 -10.23 -22.17
CA GLY A 191 -2.63 -10.75 -22.86
C GLY A 191 -3.65 -11.40 -21.95
N SER A 192 -3.46 -11.36 -20.64
CA SER A 192 -4.31 -12.09 -19.68
C SER A 192 -4.90 -11.17 -18.62
N ALA A 193 -6.12 -11.50 -18.18
CA ALA A 193 -6.76 -10.90 -17.00
C ALA A 193 -7.04 -11.97 -15.94
N THR A 194 -6.31 -13.08 -15.99
CA THR A 194 -6.45 -14.18 -15.03
C THR A 194 -5.62 -13.87 -13.78
N LEU A 195 -6.23 -13.99 -12.60
CA LEU A 195 -5.55 -13.79 -11.32
C LEU A 195 -4.64 -14.99 -11.04
N LEU A 196 -3.36 -14.71 -10.83
CA LEU A 196 -2.36 -15.73 -10.50
C LEU A 196 -2.35 -16.00 -8.99
N PRO A 197 -1.99 -17.22 -8.55
CA PRO A 197 -2.01 -17.54 -7.11
C PRO A 197 -1.27 -16.56 -6.20
N PRO A 198 -0.05 -16.07 -6.52
CA PRO A 198 0.59 -15.06 -5.66
C PRO A 198 -0.20 -13.76 -5.58
N GLU A 199 -0.90 -13.40 -6.65
CA GLU A 199 -1.72 -12.18 -6.68
C GLU A 199 -3.02 -12.37 -5.88
N VAL A 200 -3.57 -13.58 -5.88
CA VAL A 200 -4.71 -13.92 -5.01
C VAL A 200 -4.32 -13.76 -3.54
N GLU A 201 -3.13 -14.19 -3.15
CA GLU A 201 -2.63 -13.99 -1.78
C GLU A 201 -2.61 -12.50 -1.40
N LYS A 202 -2.14 -11.64 -2.32
CA LYS A 202 -2.17 -10.19 -2.10
C LYS A 202 -3.60 -9.68 -1.91
N LEU A 203 -4.55 -10.16 -2.71
CA LEU A 203 -5.95 -9.75 -2.60
C LEU A 203 -6.56 -10.21 -1.27
N ASP A 204 -6.17 -11.37 -0.77
CA ASP A 204 -6.61 -11.84 0.55
C ASP A 204 -6.07 -10.92 1.66
N GLN A 205 -4.82 -10.47 1.53
CA GLN A 205 -4.23 -9.51 2.46
C GLN A 205 -4.94 -8.15 2.39
N ILE A 206 -5.26 -7.68 1.19
CA ILE A 206 -6.02 -6.44 0.99
C ILE A 206 -7.42 -6.57 1.60
N THR A 207 -8.07 -7.73 1.45
CA THR A 207 -9.36 -8.00 2.08
C THR A 207 -9.27 -7.85 3.59
N ALA A 208 -8.22 -8.43 4.20
CA ALA A 208 -8.02 -8.33 5.65
C ALA A 208 -7.83 -6.87 6.09
N ILE A 209 -7.05 -6.10 5.34
CA ILE A 209 -6.81 -4.68 5.62
C ILE A 209 -8.11 -3.88 5.55
N LEU A 210 -8.85 -4.01 4.44
CA LEU A 210 -10.08 -3.24 4.22
C LEU A 210 -11.18 -3.64 5.19
N SER A 211 -11.21 -4.91 5.62
CA SER A 211 -12.20 -5.37 6.61
C SER A 211 -11.99 -4.69 7.96
N LYS A 212 -10.75 -4.34 8.30
CA LYS A 212 -10.42 -3.65 9.56
C LYS A 212 -10.39 -2.13 9.41
N ARG A 213 -10.59 -1.61 8.22
CA ARG A 213 -10.54 -0.16 7.94
C ARG A 213 -11.78 0.25 7.13
N PRO A 214 -12.95 0.33 7.80
CA PRO A 214 -14.23 0.47 7.10
C PRO A 214 -14.41 1.79 6.34
N LYS A 215 -13.61 2.81 6.66
CA LYS A 215 -13.71 4.13 6.00
C LYS A 215 -12.88 4.23 4.73
N LEU A 216 -12.14 3.17 4.36
CA LEU A 216 -11.30 3.19 3.17
C LEU A 216 -12.01 2.58 1.98
N SER A 217 -11.72 3.12 0.81
CA SER A 217 -12.10 2.55 -0.49
C SER A 217 -10.84 2.24 -1.29
N LEU A 218 -10.99 1.41 -2.32
CA LEU A 218 -9.87 1.00 -3.17
C LEU A 218 -10.17 1.41 -4.60
N ALA A 219 -9.30 2.19 -5.19
CA ALA A 219 -9.37 2.57 -6.60
C ALA A 219 -8.49 1.62 -7.41
N LEU A 220 -9.03 1.15 -8.54
CA LEU A 220 -8.39 0.18 -9.43
C LEU A 220 -8.11 0.84 -10.77
N TYR A 221 -6.85 0.86 -11.19
CA TYR A 221 -6.40 1.46 -12.45
C TYR A 221 -5.86 0.35 -13.34
N GLY A 222 -6.69 -0.19 -14.21
CA GLY A 222 -6.32 -1.30 -15.08
C GLY A 222 -5.11 -0.95 -15.94
N GLY A 223 -4.07 -1.78 -15.87
CA GLY A 223 -2.84 -1.55 -16.62
C GLY A 223 -2.84 -2.27 -17.95
N TRP A 224 -2.17 -1.69 -18.96
CA TRP A 224 -1.90 -2.35 -20.25
C TRP A 224 -0.54 -1.92 -20.78
N ASP A 225 0.14 -2.84 -21.43
CA ASP A 225 1.46 -2.59 -22.02
C ASP A 225 1.33 -2.62 -23.53
N GLU A 226 1.77 -1.56 -24.18
CA GLU A 226 1.61 -1.43 -25.64
C GLU A 226 2.32 -2.55 -26.41
N VAL A 227 3.50 -2.97 -25.97
CA VAL A 227 4.30 -3.97 -26.69
C VAL A 227 3.86 -5.39 -26.32
N GLY A 228 3.91 -5.73 -25.04
CA GLY A 228 3.65 -7.09 -24.58
C GLY A 228 2.20 -7.53 -24.79
N ASP A 229 1.25 -6.68 -24.38
CA ASP A 229 -0.16 -7.03 -24.54
C ASP A 229 -0.58 -7.07 -26.01
N THR A 230 -0.06 -6.15 -26.85
CA THR A 230 -0.35 -6.15 -28.28
C THR A 230 0.09 -7.48 -28.89
N ARG A 231 1.33 -7.90 -28.61
CA ARG A 231 1.85 -9.16 -29.14
C ARG A 231 1.01 -10.35 -28.66
N ALA A 232 0.76 -10.42 -27.37
CA ALA A 232 0.01 -11.55 -26.78
C ALA A 232 -1.42 -11.64 -27.34
N LEU A 233 -2.11 -10.52 -27.50
CA LEU A 233 -3.46 -10.50 -28.07
C LEU A 233 -3.44 -10.92 -29.54
N LYS A 234 -2.45 -10.46 -30.31
CA LYS A 234 -2.32 -10.85 -31.72
C LYS A 234 -1.99 -12.31 -31.85
N GLU A 235 -1.16 -12.88 -30.97
CA GLU A 235 -0.87 -14.33 -30.95
C GLU A 235 -2.16 -15.12 -30.69
N GLY A 236 -2.98 -14.67 -29.75
CA GLY A 236 -4.27 -15.28 -29.48
C GLY A 236 -5.18 -15.26 -30.70
N LYS A 237 -5.20 -14.17 -31.46
CA LYS A 237 -5.99 -14.08 -32.69
C LYS A 237 -5.47 -15.03 -33.77
N LEU A 238 -4.16 -15.20 -33.86
CA LEU A 238 -3.59 -16.16 -34.82
C LEU A 238 -4.02 -17.59 -34.48
N VAL A 239 -3.99 -17.93 -33.19
CA VAL A 239 -4.47 -19.27 -32.76
C VAL A 239 -5.97 -19.42 -33.09
N GLN A 240 -6.79 -18.40 -32.83
CA GLN A 240 -8.22 -18.47 -33.17
C GLN A 240 -8.44 -18.60 -34.68
N ALA A 241 -7.65 -17.93 -35.51
CA ALA A 241 -7.73 -18.03 -36.94
C ALA A 241 -7.41 -19.48 -37.41
N ALA A 242 -6.41 -20.10 -36.79
CA ALA A 242 -6.07 -21.51 -37.10
C ALA A 242 -7.21 -22.45 -36.68
N LEU A 243 -7.80 -22.24 -35.52
CA LEU A 243 -8.93 -23.08 -35.06
C LEU A 243 -10.17 -22.90 -35.92
N LYS A 244 -10.39 -21.70 -36.46
CA LYS A 244 -11.50 -21.51 -37.46
C LYS A 244 -11.28 -22.26 -38.75
N ARG A 245 -10.02 -22.42 -39.19
CA ARG A 245 -9.68 -23.18 -40.38
C ARG A 245 -9.95 -24.67 -40.20
N ASN A 246 -9.64 -25.18 -38.99
CA ASN A 246 -9.82 -26.60 -38.69
C ASN A 246 -10.21 -26.74 -37.22
N LYS A 247 -11.49 -27.01 -36.99
CA LYS A 247 -12.07 -27.15 -35.64
C LYS A 247 -11.55 -28.37 -34.89
N ASN A 248 -10.90 -29.30 -35.55
CA ASN A 248 -10.33 -30.49 -34.91
C ASN A 248 -8.93 -30.27 -34.36
N LEU A 249 -8.31 -29.11 -34.63
CA LEU A 249 -7.00 -28.79 -34.07
C LEU A 249 -7.07 -28.67 -32.55
N LYS A 250 -6.05 -29.19 -31.90
CA LYS A 250 -5.89 -29.07 -30.45
C LYS A 250 -4.65 -28.22 -30.15
N ILE A 251 -4.79 -26.93 -30.35
CA ILE A 251 -3.70 -25.99 -30.10
C ILE A 251 -4.21 -24.89 -29.14
N ASP A 252 -3.34 -24.43 -28.25
CA ASP A 252 -3.63 -23.36 -27.28
C ASP A 252 -2.64 -22.18 -27.38
N SER A 253 -1.63 -22.33 -28.22
CA SER A 253 -0.58 -21.34 -28.37
C SER A 253 0.02 -21.40 -29.77
N THR A 254 0.71 -20.34 -30.16
CA THR A 254 1.41 -20.31 -31.45
C THR A 254 2.54 -21.33 -31.48
N GLN A 255 3.16 -21.64 -30.36
CA GLN A 255 4.23 -22.64 -30.28
C GLN A 255 3.72 -24.05 -30.56
N ALA A 256 2.44 -24.31 -30.40
CA ALA A 256 1.82 -25.60 -30.72
C ALA A 256 1.46 -25.74 -32.19
N MET A 257 1.64 -24.70 -33.01
CA MET A 257 1.31 -24.74 -34.46
C MET A 257 2.44 -25.41 -35.25
N SER A 258 2.05 -26.35 -36.09
CA SER A 258 3.01 -27.05 -36.96
C SER A 258 3.52 -26.13 -38.08
N VAL A 259 4.71 -26.45 -38.62
CA VAL A 259 5.27 -25.72 -39.77
C VAL A 259 4.29 -25.73 -40.94
N GLU A 260 3.66 -26.88 -41.21
CA GLU A 260 2.71 -27.04 -42.31
C GLU A 260 1.51 -26.11 -42.14
N LEU A 261 0.96 -26.04 -40.92
CA LEU A 261 -0.15 -25.15 -40.62
C LEU A 261 0.28 -23.67 -40.78
N LEU A 262 1.43 -23.32 -40.28
CA LEU A 262 1.97 -21.95 -40.39
C LEU A 262 2.19 -21.57 -41.86
N GLU A 263 2.72 -22.48 -42.67
CA GLU A 263 2.92 -22.23 -44.12
C GLU A 263 1.59 -22.00 -44.82
N VAL A 264 0.59 -22.86 -44.54
CA VAL A 264 -0.75 -22.71 -45.13
C VAL A 264 -1.35 -21.35 -44.78
N MET A 265 -1.22 -20.93 -43.53
CA MET A 265 -1.72 -19.62 -43.10
C MET A 265 -0.92 -18.47 -43.71
N ALA A 266 0.37 -18.65 -43.88
CA ALA A 266 1.24 -17.65 -44.49
C ALA A 266 0.93 -17.45 -45.97
N GLU A 267 0.53 -18.52 -46.67
CA GLU A 267 0.13 -18.43 -48.09
C GLU A 267 -1.05 -17.48 -48.31
N ASP A 268 -1.93 -17.35 -47.31
CA ASP A 268 -3.08 -16.45 -47.38
C ASP A 268 -2.71 -14.99 -47.10
N SER A 269 -1.60 -14.75 -46.41
CA SER A 269 -1.26 -13.42 -45.83
C SER A 269 -0.01 -12.81 -46.43
N LEU A 270 0.93 -13.61 -46.93
CA LEU A 270 2.21 -13.18 -47.46
C LEU A 270 2.32 -13.43 -48.96
N ASP A 271 3.18 -12.65 -49.59
CA ASP A 271 3.51 -12.86 -51.01
C ASP A 271 4.21 -14.22 -51.15
N LYS A 272 3.78 -14.98 -52.18
CA LYS A 272 4.31 -16.34 -52.45
C LYS A 272 5.83 -16.34 -52.70
N LYS A 273 6.33 -15.31 -53.35
CA LYS A 273 7.77 -15.16 -53.58
C LYS A 273 8.51 -14.94 -52.28
N GLU A 274 7.98 -14.03 -51.47
CA GLU A 274 8.56 -13.75 -50.12
C GLU A 274 8.62 -14.99 -49.27
N LEU A 275 7.53 -15.79 -49.24
CA LEU A 275 7.47 -17.02 -48.46
C LEU A 275 8.50 -18.03 -48.94
N LYS A 276 8.65 -18.19 -50.26
CA LYS A 276 9.60 -19.12 -50.88
C LYS A 276 11.06 -18.72 -50.54
N GLU A 277 11.34 -17.43 -50.63
CA GLU A 277 12.68 -16.88 -50.31
C GLU A 277 12.99 -17.06 -48.84
N LEU A 278 12.02 -16.81 -47.93
CA LEU A 278 12.17 -16.99 -46.51
C LEU A 278 12.49 -18.45 -46.17
N LYS A 279 11.72 -19.39 -46.77
CA LYS A 279 11.92 -20.83 -46.55
C LYS A 279 13.32 -21.27 -46.98
N ALA A 280 13.75 -20.83 -48.18
CA ALA A 280 15.08 -21.18 -48.71
C ALA A 280 16.20 -20.62 -47.84
N SER A 281 16.06 -19.39 -47.40
CA SER A 281 17.03 -18.70 -46.51
C SER A 281 17.21 -19.45 -45.19
N TYR A 282 16.11 -19.86 -44.56
CA TYR A 282 16.19 -20.59 -43.28
C TYR A 282 16.74 -22.01 -43.46
N LYS A 283 16.44 -22.70 -44.55
CA LYS A 283 17.03 -24.02 -44.87
C LYS A 283 18.54 -23.92 -45.03
N GLU A 284 19.00 -22.88 -45.71
CA GLU A 284 20.44 -22.65 -45.90
C GLU A 284 21.14 -22.33 -44.59
N GLN A 285 20.52 -21.44 -43.77
CA GLN A 285 21.11 -21.00 -42.49
C GLN A 285 21.09 -22.11 -41.44
N TYR A 286 20.07 -22.94 -41.44
CA TYR A 286 19.87 -24.03 -40.45
C TYR A 286 19.71 -25.36 -41.14
N PRO A 287 20.83 -26.02 -41.53
CA PRO A 287 20.73 -27.29 -42.26
C PRO A 287 20.16 -28.45 -41.45
N GLU A 288 20.31 -28.39 -40.12
CA GLU A 288 19.73 -29.41 -39.21
C GLU A 288 18.22 -29.22 -39.11
N GLU A 289 17.46 -30.28 -39.27
CA GLU A 289 15.99 -30.25 -39.34
C GLU A 289 15.38 -29.63 -38.09
N ALA A 290 15.82 -30.02 -36.91
CA ALA A 290 15.25 -29.49 -35.66
C ALA A 290 15.48 -27.96 -35.52
N ALA A 291 16.67 -27.50 -35.89
CA ALA A 291 16.98 -26.06 -35.86
C ALA A 291 16.17 -25.32 -36.93
N TYR A 292 16.07 -25.87 -38.11
CA TYR A 292 15.29 -25.27 -39.18
C TYR A 292 13.82 -25.13 -38.77
N VAL A 293 13.21 -26.19 -38.25
CA VAL A 293 11.80 -26.15 -37.80
C VAL A 293 11.62 -25.08 -36.75
N ARG A 294 12.52 -25.06 -35.78
CA ARG A 294 12.43 -24.08 -34.66
C ARG A 294 12.50 -22.63 -35.14
N TYR A 295 13.53 -22.30 -35.92
CA TYR A 295 13.76 -20.89 -36.28
C TYR A 295 12.85 -20.42 -37.42
N TYR A 296 12.56 -21.30 -38.40
CA TYR A 296 11.64 -20.97 -39.46
C TYR A 296 10.20 -20.78 -38.92
N SER A 297 9.74 -21.68 -38.03
CA SER A 297 8.44 -21.54 -37.37
C SER A 297 8.34 -20.21 -36.63
N ALA A 298 9.37 -19.83 -35.87
CA ALA A 298 9.39 -18.57 -35.16
C ALA A 298 9.27 -17.38 -36.13
N ALA A 299 9.99 -17.42 -37.23
CA ALA A 299 9.92 -16.36 -38.25
C ALA A 299 8.52 -16.26 -38.88
N LEU A 300 7.90 -17.39 -39.17
CA LEU A 300 6.52 -17.42 -39.72
C LEU A 300 5.53 -16.86 -38.70
N ILE A 301 5.66 -17.26 -37.42
CA ILE A 301 4.80 -16.74 -36.34
C ILE A 301 4.92 -15.23 -36.25
N ASP A 302 6.16 -14.72 -36.25
CA ASP A 302 6.39 -13.27 -36.16
C ASP A 302 5.70 -12.50 -37.29
N LYS A 303 5.83 -13.01 -38.52
CA LYS A 303 5.19 -12.36 -39.67
C LYS A 303 3.66 -12.45 -39.60
N LEU A 304 3.13 -13.61 -39.22
CA LEU A 304 1.68 -13.82 -39.13
C LEU A 304 1.07 -13.02 -37.98
N VAL A 305 1.77 -12.89 -36.89
CA VAL A 305 1.30 -12.11 -35.72
C VAL A 305 1.23 -10.61 -36.07
N VAL A 306 2.23 -10.08 -36.74
CA VAL A 306 2.22 -8.69 -37.19
C VAL A 306 0.99 -8.34 -38.01
N UNK A 307 0.57 -9.25 -38.59
CA UNK A 307 -0.48 -9.10 -39.43
C UNK A 307 -1.79 -9.13 -38.86
N GLN A 308 -1.92 -9.53 -37.73
CA GLN A 308 -3.21 -9.63 -37.06
C GLN A 308 -3.73 -8.25 -36.70
N PRO A 309 -5.01 -7.97 -36.96
CA PRO A 309 -5.54 -6.65 -36.61
C PRO A 309 -5.76 -6.52 -35.08
N LEU A 310 -5.47 -5.35 -34.55
CA LEU A 310 -5.71 -5.04 -33.14
C LEU A 310 -5.99 -3.54 -33.00
N SER A 311 -7.00 -3.22 -32.20
CA SER A 311 -7.39 -1.83 -31.95
C SER A 311 -7.01 -1.39 -30.52
N UNK A 312 -6.89 -0.35 -30.19
CA UNK A 312 -6.73 0.23 -29.03
C UNK A 312 -7.73 -0.09 -28.11
N ALA A 313 -8.97 -0.04 -28.63
CA ALA A 313 -10.10 -0.44 -27.79
C ALA A 313 -9.92 -1.84 -27.20
N GLU A 314 -9.28 -2.72 -27.90
CA GLU A 314 -9.03 -4.08 -27.39
C GLU A 314 -8.01 -4.11 -26.27
N LEU A 315 -7.02 -3.24 -26.31
CA LEU A 315 -6.06 -3.08 -25.20
C LEU A 315 -6.75 -2.51 -23.97
N GLN A 316 -7.61 -1.50 -24.16
CA GLN A 316 -8.43 -0.95 -23.08
C GLN A 316 -9.35 -1.99 -22.46
N UNK A 317 -9.72 -2.76 -23.13
CA UNK A 317 -10.56 -3.77 -22.75
C UNK A 317 -9.92 -4.73 -21.91
N LEU A 318 -8.81 -5.10 -22.33
CA LEU A 318 -8.00 -6.00 -21.51
C LEU A 318 -7.69 -5.35 -20.14
N ALA A 319 -7.26 -4.11 -20.16
CA ALA A 319 -6.98 -3.38 -18.92
C ALA A 319 -8.20 -3.32 -18.01
N GLN A 320 -9.37 -3.06 -18.57
CA GLN A 320 -10.61 -3.03 -17.80
C GLN A 320 -10.95 -4.40 -17.22
N GLN A 321 -10.75 -5.47 -17.99
CA GLN A 321 -10.98 -6.83 -17.51
C GLN A 321 -10.08 -7.18 -16.33
N ARG A 322 -8.87 -6.63 -16.29
CA ARG A 322 -7.97 -6.79 -15.13
C ARG A 322 -8.55 -6.14 -13.89
N SER A 323 -9.05 -4.90 -14.00
CA SER A 323 -9.75 -4.24 -12.89
C SER A 323 -10.98 -5.01 -12.45
N ILE A 324 -11.77 -5.51 -13.41
CA ILE A 324 -12.97 -6.29 -13.14
C ILE A 324 -12.63 -7.59 -12.41
N ALA A 325 -11.56 -8.28 -12.82
CA ALA A 325 -11.14 -9.52 -12.18
C ALA A 325 -10.80 -9.28 -10.70
N ILE A 326 -10.09 -8.18 -10.41
CA ILE A 326 -9.77 -7.79 -9.03
C ILE A 326 -11.05 -7.46 -8.26
N ARG A 327 -11.91 -6.62 -8.83
CA ARG A 327 -13.18 -6.24 -8.21
C ARG A 327 -14.04 -7.45 -7.90
N ASP A 328 -14.18 -8.36 -8.85
CA ASP A 328 -15.03 -9.55 -8.67
C ASP A 328 -14.49 -10.46 -7.58
N TYR A 329 -13.19 -10.57 -7.46
CA TYR A 329 -12.59 -11.36 -6.37
C TYR A 329 -12.87 -10.70 -5.01
N LEU A 330 -12.64 -9.42 -4.90
CA LEU A 330 -12.87 -8.67 -3.65
C LEU A 330 -14.35 -8.55 -3.30
N UNK A 331 -15.07 -8.45 -4.16
CA UNK A 331 -16.35 -8.38 -4.07
C UNK A 331 -17.00 -9.48 -3.56
N LYS A 332 -16.34 -10.72 -3.33
CA LYS A 332 -16.79 -11.91 -2.62
C LYS A 332 -17.00 -11.63 -1.12
N THR A 333 -16.30 -10.67 -0.58
CA THR A 333 -16.46 -10.23 0.80
C THR A 333 -17.66 -9.30 0.90
N PRO A 334 -18.65 -9.60 1.75
CA PRO A 334 -19.82 -8.72 1.89
C PRO A 334 -19.46 -7.30 2.30
N GLY A 335 -20.12 -6.34 1.71
CA GLY A 335 -19.97 -4.92 2.03
C GLY A 335 -18.88 -4.20 1.25
N PHE A 336 -18.16 -4.89 0.35
CA PHE A 336 -17.08 -4.28 -0.42
C PHE A 336 -17.54 -3.59 -1.71
N ASP A 337 -18.73 -3.87 -2.22
CA ASP A 337 -19.19 -3.41 -3.54
C ASP A 337 -19.09 -1.89 -3.73
N LYS A 338 -19.47 -1.11 -2.71
CA LYS A 338 -19.43 0.37 -2.80
C LYS A 338 -18.04 0.94 -2.52
N ARG A 339 -17.11 0.09 -2.14
CA ARG A 339 -15.76 0.50 -1.74
C ARG A 339 -14.72 0.24 -2.84
N LEU A 340 -15.12 -0.39 -3.95
CA LEU A 340 -14.24 -0.75 -5.05
C LEU A 340 -14.57 0.14 -6.25
N LEU A 341 -13.63 1.00 -6.65
CA LEU A 341 -13.84 2.03 -7.66
C LEU A 341 -12.96 1.75 -8.86
N ILE A 342 -13.57 1.34 -9.99
CA ILE A 342 -12.81 1.18 -11.23
C ILE A 342 -12.60 2.55 -11.83
N LYS A 343 -11.33 2.90 -12.01
CA LYS A 343 -10.89 4.18 -12.55
C LYS A 343 -10.36 4.02 -13.97
N GLU A 344 -9.81 5.11 -14.52
CA GLU A 344 -9.24 5.13 -15.86
C GLU A 344 -8.11 4.11 -15.99
N ASN A 345 -8.06 3.47 -17.16
CA ASN A 345 -6.98 2.54 -17.46
C ASN A 345 -5.67 3.30 -17.69
N GLU A 346 -4.54 2.64 -17.41
CA GLU A 346 -3.22 3.24 -17.52
C GLU A 346 -2.32 2.43 -18.45
N GLY A 347 -1.67 3.13 -19.37
CA GLY A 347 -0.56 2.53 -20.11
C GLY A 347 0.63 2.39 -19.18
N VAL A 348 1.20 1.20 -19.10
CA VAL A 348 2.32 0.91 -18.22
C VAL A 348 3.44 0.24 -19.02
N LYS A 349 4.67 0.34 -18.51
CA LYS A 349 5.76 -0.50 -19.00
C LYS A 349 5.86 -1.70 -18.08
N GLY A 350 5.85 -2.89 -18.66
CA GLY A 350 6.09 -4.10 -17.89
C GLY A 350 7.46 -4.02 -17.22
N GLU A 351 7.51 -4.31 -15.94
CA GLU A 351 8.79 -4.30 -15.21
C GLU A 351 9.71 -5.43 -15.66
N LYS A 352 9.11 -6.50 -16.14
CA LYS A 352 9.77 -7.62 -16.82
C LYS A 352 8.89 -7.92 -18.03
N GLU A 353 9.47 -8.41 -19.08
CA GLU A 353 8.84 -8.54 -20.39
C GLU A 353 7.45 -9.21 -20.42
N GLU A 354 7.00 -9.83 -19.33
CA GLU A 354 5.76 -10.60 -19.32
C GLU A 354 4.77 -10.27 -18.20
N ILE A 355 5.04 -9.23 -17.40
CA ILE A 355 4.21 -8.91 -16.22
C ILE A 355 3.69 -7.49 -16.32
N ILE A 356 2.38 -7.32 -16.27
CA ILE A 356 1.70 -6.03 -16.40
C ILE A 356 0.97 -5.72 -15.09
N PRO A 357 1.36 -4.64 -14.39
CA PRO A 357 0.69 -4.28 -13.15
C PRO A 357 -0.62 -3.52 -13.37
N THR A 358 -1.61 -3.84 -12.55
CA THR A 358 -2.80 -3.02 -12.35
C THR A 358 -2.61 -2.30 -11.02
N ARG A 359 -2.57 -0.98 -11.06
CA ARG A 359 -2.29 -0.16 -9.87
C ARG A 359 -3.50 -0.07 -8.97
N LEU A 360 -3.25 -0.19 -7.67
CA LEU A 360 -4.25 -0.03 -6.62
C LEU A 360 -3.92 1.20 -5.81
N GLU A 361 -4.97 1.94 -5.43
CA GLU A 361 -4.80 3.14 -4.61
C GLU A 361 -5.85 3.14 -3.52
N ILE A 362 -5.40 3.36 -2.27
CA ILE A 362 -6.31 3.54 -1.14
C ILE A 362 -6.83 4.97 -1.21
N VAL A 363 -8.15 5.11 -1.17
CA VAL A 363 -8.81 6.41 -1.27
C VAL A 363 -9.92 6.53 -0.24
N LEU A 364 -10.33 7.77 0.02
CA LEU A 364 -11.55 8.06 0.78
C LEU A 364 -12.73 8.00 -0.17
N PRO A 365 -13.89 7.53 0.30
CA PRO A 365 -15.10 7.50 -0.52
C PRO A 365 -15.61 8.88 -0.90
#